data_c129c1fa48f951837001a207028b6207
#
_entry.id   c129c1fa48f951837001a207028b6207
#
_cell.length_a   1.000
_cell.length_b   1.000
_cell.length_c   1.000
_cell.angle_alpha   90.00
_cell.angle_beta   90.00
_cell.angle_gamma   90.00
#
_symmetry.space_group_name_H-M   'P 1'
#
loop_
_entity.id
_entity.type
_entity.pdbx_description
1 polymer ?
#
loop_
_entity_poly.entity_id
_entity_poly.type
_entity_poly.pdbx_seq_one_letter_code
_entity_poly.pdbx_strand_id
1 'polypeptide(L)'
;QPDLGLCEVSGTVSMLAANIGMNDQLTGRENIAYKCMLMGMEKREIAQIQQQIIDFADVGVYIDQPLRTYSSGMRSRLGFAISAHMNPEILIVDEALSVGDASFAEKCMVRMRHFRAEGKTIFFVTHAPWQMLNFCDRVLWAMTRRNA
;
A
#
# COMPACT_ATOMS: atom_id res chain seq x y z
N GLN A 1 6.23 -18.32 -4.33
CA GLN A 1 6.28 -19.68 -3.76
C GLN A 1 7.64 -19.86 -3.10
N PRO A 2 7.73 -20.52 -1.94
CA PRO A 2 9.03 -20.81 -1.32
C PRO A 2 9.79 -21.83 -2.14
N ASP A 3 11.12 -21.72 -2.15
CA ASP A 3 12.00 -22.69 -2.82
C ASP A 3 11.96 -24.06 -2.12
N LEU A 4 11.76 -24.05 -0.80
CA LEU A 4 11.58 -25.24 0.04
C LEU A 4 10.60 -24.92 1.17
N GLY A 5 9.78 -25.91 1.57
CA GLY A 5 8.85 -25.78 2.68
C GLY A 5 7.41 -25.49 2.24
N LEU A 6 6.55 -25.26 3.23
CA LEU A 6 5.13 -24.95 3.05
C LEU A 6 4.85 -23.52 3.54
N CYS A 7 4.10 -22.77 2.75
CA CYS A 7 3.60 -21.45 3.13
C CYS A 7 2.08 -21.49 3.09
N GLU A 8 1.45 -21.45 4.25
CA GLU A 8 0.00 -21.35 4.39
C GLU A 8 -0.39 -19.93 4.77
N VAL A 9 -1.32 -19.36 4.04
CA VAL A 9 -1.83 -18.00 4.27
C VAL A 9 -3.34 -18.07 4.44
N SER A 10 -3.84 -17.59 5.56
CA SER A 10 -5.26 -17.49 5.84
C SER A 10 -5.66 -16.02 5.89
N GLY A 11 -6.56 -15.60 5.00
CA GLY A 11 -7.06 -14.25 4.89
C GLY A 11 -6.64 -13.50 3.62
N THR A 12 -7.18 -12.29 3.48
CA THR A 12 -6.90 -11.39 2.34
C THR A 12 -5.55 -10.69 2.51
N VAL A 13 -4.69 -10.82 1.50
CA VAL A 13 -3.36 -10.20 1.48
C VAL A 13 -3.36 -9.00 0.54
N SER A 14 -2.86 -7.88 1.00
CA SER A 14 -2.56 -6.72 0.16
C SER A 14 -1.10 -6.30 0.30
N MET A 15 -0.46 -6.05 -0.82
CA MET A 15 0.87 -5.46 -0.85
C MET A 15 0.74 -3.94 -1.04
N LEU A 16 1.26 -3.18 -0.10
CA LEU A 16 1.38 -1.73 -0.20
C LEU A 16 2.54 -1.37 -1.12
N ALA A 17 2.44 -1.77 -2.38
CA ALA A 17 3.39 -1.41 -3.43
C ALA A 17 2.80 -0.28 -4.28
N ALA A 18 3.53 0.81 -4.36
CA ALA A 18 3.05 2.08 -4.89
C ALA A 18 2.50 2.03 -6.33
N ASN A 19 2.94 1.09 -7.15
CA ASN A 19 2.64 1.13 -8.59
C ASN A 19 2.08 -0.17 -9.18
N ILE A 20 1.82 -1.19 -8.38
CA ILE A 20 1.35 -2.49 -8.90
C ILE A 20 -0.13 -2.40 -9.29
N GLY A 21 -0.44 -2.79 -10.52
CA GLY A 21 -1.81 -2.95 -11.01
C GLY A 21 -2.52 -1.66 -11.41
N MET A 22 -1.80 -0.56 -11.64
CA MET A 22 -2.35 0.67 -12.19
C MET A 22 -2.14 0.77 -13.70
N ASN A 23 -3.08 1.40 -14.40
CA ASN A 23 -3.05 1.60 -15.85
C ASN A 23 -2.76 3.08 -16.18
N ASP A 24 -1.69 3.33 -16.92
CA ASP A 24 -1.21 4.67 -17.27
C ASP A 24 -2.17 5.47 -18.17
N GLN A 25 -3.05 4.78 -18.90
CA GLN A 25 -4.01 5.40 -19.81
C GLN A 25 -5.29 5.87 -19.09
N LEU A 26 -5.58 5.30 -17.93
CA LEU A 26 -6.73 5.66 -17.12
C LEU A 26 -6.41 6.85 -16.21
N THR A 27 -7.44 7.62 -15.88
CA THR A 27 -7.35 8.69 -14.87
C THR A 27 -7.08 8.11 -13.48
N GLY A 28 -6.70 8.95 -12.52
CA GLY A 28 -6.55 8.53 -11.12
C GLY A 28 -7.84 7.95 -10.57
N ARG A 29 -8.98 8.58 -10.84
CA ARG A 29 -10.31 8.13 -10.42
C ARG A 29 -10.67 6.77 -11.03
N GLU A 30 -10.41 6.57 -12.30
CA GLU A 30 -10.64 5.29 -12.98
C GLU A 30 -9.70 4.20 -12.45
N ASN A 31 -8.43 4.55 -12.13
CA ASN A 31 -7.49 3.62 -11.52
C ASN A 31 -7.93 3.14 -10.13
N ILE A 32 -8.56 4.01 -9.32
CA ILE A 32 -9.17 3.58 -8.05
C ILE A 32 -10.20 2.48 -8.31
N ALA A 33 -11.17 2.75 -9.20
CA ALA A 33 -12.20 1.77 -9.52
C ALA A 33 -11.62 0.48 -10.11
N TYR A 34 -10.68 0.61 -11.06
CA TYR A 34 -10.03 -0.52 -11.72
C TYR A 34 -9.29 -1.42 -10.72
N LYS A 35 -8.45 -0.84 -9.87
CA LYS A 35 -7.67 -1.60 -8.89
C LYS A 35 -8.55 -2.25 -7.83
N CYS A 36 -9.57 -1.56 -7.33
CA CYS A 36 -10.52 -2.11 -6.37
C CYS A 36 -11.31 -3.30 -6.98
N MET A 37 -11.74 -3.19 -8.26
CA MET A 37 -12.41 -4.31 -8.95
C MET A 37 -11.50 -5.50 -9.15
N LEU A 38 -10.21 -5.29 -9.49
CA LEU A 38 -9.23 -6.38 -9.59
C LEU A 38 -9.04 -7.14 -8.27
N MET A 39 -9.26 -6.46 -7.14
CA MET A 39 -9.20 -7.06 -5.80
C MET A 39 -10.54 -7.63 -5.34
N GLY A 40 -11.55 -7.69 -6.23
CA GLY A 40 -12.83 -8.34 -5.98
C GLY A 40 -13.90 -7.46 -5.33
N MET A 41 -13.68 -6.14 -5.21
CA MET A 41 -14.70 -5.22 -4.65
C MET A 41 -15.83 -4.96 -5.65
N GLU A 42 -17.04 -4.88 -5.15
CA GLU A 42 -18.20 -4.49 -5.93
C GLU A 42 -18.27 -2.97 -6.18
N LYS A 43 -18.93 -2.57 -7.28
CA LYS A 43 -19.06 -1.15 -7.64
C LYS A 43 -19.69 -0.29 -6.53
N ARG A 44 -20.61 -0.84 -5.76
CA ARG A 44 -21.26 -0.14 -4.65
C ARG A 44 -20.28 0.15 -3.52
N GLU A 45 -19.44 -0.81 -3.17
CA GLU A 45 -18.39 -0.67 -2.15
C GLU A 45 -17.36 0.36 -2.57
N ILE A 46 -16.91 0.30 -3.84
CA ILE A 46 -15.96 1.25 -4.41
C ILE A 46 -16.50 2.67 -4.33
N ALA A 47 -17.76 2.89 -4.67
CA ALA A 47 -18.40 4.21 -4.62
C ALA A 47 -18.42 4.80 -3.20
N GLN A 48 -18.50 3.96 -2.16
CA GLN A 48 -18.49 4.40 -0.76
C GLN A 48 -17.11 4.88 -0.27
N ILE A 49 -16.04 4.28 -0.78
CA ILE A 49 -14.67 4.57 -0.31
C ILE A 49 -13.88 5.45 -1.28
N GLN A 50 -14.35 5.64 -2.52
CA GLN A 50 -13.60 6.35 -3.57
C GLN A 50 -13.20 7.75 -3.14
N GLN A 51 -14.11 8.51 -2.54
CA GLN A 51 -13.80 9.86 -2.09
C GLN A 51 -12.76 9.87 -0.96
N GLN A 52 -12.84 8.93 -0.02
CA GLN A 52 -11.85 8.80 1.06
C GLN A 52 -10.45 8.49 0.50
N ILE A 53 -10.37 7.65 -0.54
CA ILE A 53 -9.10 7.35 -1.22
C ILE A 53 -8.55 8.62 -1.87
N ILE A 54 -9.39 9.41 -2.56
CA ILE A 54 -9.00 10.65 -3.23
C ILE A 54 -8.47 11.67 -2.21
N ASP A 55 -9.19 11.87 -1.12
CA ASP A 55 -8.81 12.81 -0.06
C ASP A 55 -7.51 12.39 0.63
N PHE A 56 -7.32 11.08 0.83
CA PHE A 56 -6.09 10.56 1.39
C PHE A 56 -4.90 10.73 0.45
N ALA A 57 -5.07 10.40 -0.84
CA ALA A 57 -4.02 10.49 -1.86
C ALA A 57 -3.54 11.94 -2.04
N ASP A 58 -4.44 12.91 -1.89
CA ASP A 58 -4.16 14.33 -1.94
C ASP A 58 -3.38 14.73 -3.22
N VAL A 59 -3.90 14.29 -4.37
CA VAL A 59 -3.32 14.58 -5.71
C VAL A 59 -4.03 15.76 -6.39
N GLY A 60 -4.98 16.38 -5.72
CA GLY A 60 -5.70 17.55 -6.17
C GLY A 60 -6.42 17.34 -7.51
N VAL A 61 -6.35 18.34 -8.37
CA VAL A 61 -7.01 18.35 -9.69
C VAL A 61 -6.51 17.26 -10.65
N TYR A 62 -5.37 16.65 -10.36
CA TYR A 62 -4.82 15.59 -11.19
C TYR A 62 -5.62 14.30 -11.13
N ILE A 63 -6.52 14.15 -10.15
CA ILE A 63 -7.33 12.92 -10.00
C ILE A 63 -8.09 12.55 -11.27
N ASP A 64 -8.51 13.54 -12.05
CA ASP A 64 -9.24 13.36 -13.31
C ASP A 64 -8.32 13.43 -14.56
N GLN A 65 -6.99 13.41 -14.35
CA GLN A 65 -6.00 13.34 -15.43
C GLN A 65 -5.46 11.90 -15.58
N PRO A 66 -5.02 11.50 -16.79
CA PRO A 66 -4.40 10.20 -17.02
C PRO A 66 -3.15 9.99 -16.14
N LEU A 67 -2.98 8.77 -15.63
CA LEU A 67 -1.88 8.46 -14.69
C LEU A 67 -0.49 8.69 -15.27
N ARG A 68 -0.34 8.62 -16.60
CA ARG A 68 0.92 8.95 -17.31
C ARG A 68 1.42 10.38 -17.05
N THR A 69 0.53 11.30 -16.65
CA THR A 69 0.88 12.70 -16.34
C THR A 69 1.33 12.90 -14.89
N TYR A 70 1.20 11.87 -14.05
CA TYR A 70 1.54 11.95 -12.64
C TYR A 70 3.06 11.90 -12.43
N SER A 71 3.55 12.63 -11.44
CA SER A 71 4.90 12.40 -10.91
C SER A 71 4.98 11.04 -10.24
N SER A 72 6.21 10.53 -10.03
CA SER A 72 6.41 9.29 -9.27
C SER A 72 5.81 9.36 -7.87
N GLY A 73 5.97 10.49 -7.19
CA GLY A 73 5.36 10.75 -5.88
C GLY A 73 3.84 10.68 -5.90
N MET A 74 3.17 11.33 -6.88
CA MET A 74 1.72 11.28 -7.01
C MET A 74 1.19 9.88 -7.29
N ARG A 75 1.88 9.11 -8.16
CA ARG A 75 1.54 7.70 -8.42
C ARG A 75 1.62 6.88 -7.15
N SER A 76 2.68 7.06 -6.40
CA SER A 76 2.91 6.34 -5.16
C SER A 76 1.89 6.69 -4.09
N ARG A 77 1.54 7.98 -3.95
CA ARG A 77 0.47 8.46 -3.05
C ARG A 77 -0.86 7.82 -3.39
N LEU A 78 -1.25 7.80 -4.67
CA LEU A 78 -2.50 7.18 -5.11
C LEU A 78 -2.48 5.66 -4.89
N GLY A 79 -1.40 4.98 -5.27
CA GLY A 79 -1.24 3.54 -5.09
C GLY A 79 -1.33 3.10 -3.64
N PHE A 80 -0.67 3.83 -2.74
CA PHE A 80 -0.78 3.62 -1.30
C PHE A 80 -2.19 3.87 -0.80
N ALA A 81 -2.81 5.01 -1.17
CA ALA A 81 -4.16 5.36 -0.76
C ALA A 81 -5.17 4.27 -1.10
N ILE A 82 -5.13 3.74 -2.33
CA ILE A 82 -6.01 2.63 -2.74
C ILE A 82 -5.78 1.42 -1.83
N SER A 83 -4.53 0.96 -1.72
CA SER A 83 -4.20 -0.25 -0.95
C SER A 83 -4.55 -0.12 0.54
N ALA A 84 -4.38 1.08 1.11
CA ALA A 84 -4.70 1.36 2.51
C ALA A 84 -6.21 1.41 2.80
N HIS A 85 -7.07 1.61 1.80
CA HIS A 85 -8.53 1.64 1.98
C HIS A 85 -9.21 0.30 1.66
N MET A 86 -8.47 -0.68 1.19
CA MET A 86 -9.01 -2.02 0.91
C MET A 86 -9.20 -2.91 2.12
N ASN A 87 -8.79 -2.44 3.28
CA ASN A 87 -8.95 -3.11 4.58
C ASN A 87 -8.57 -4.60 4.61
N PRO A 88 -7.37 -4.99 4.12
CA PRO A 88 -6.94 -6.39 4.10
C PRO A 88 -6.67 -6.90 5.53
N GLU A 89 -6.66 -8.23 5.70
CA GLU A 89 -6.29 -8.88 6.95
C GLU A 89 -4.77 -8.94 7.14
N ILE A 90 -4.04 -9.04 6.03
CA ILE A 90 -2.58 -9.10 6.00
C ILE A 90 -2.06 -8.02 5.06
N LEU A 91 -1.18 -7.17 5.59
CA LEU A 91 -0.48 -6.15 4.82
C LEU A 91 0.99 -6.49 4.67
N ILE A 92 1.49 -6.39 3.44
CA ILE A 92 2.91 -6.43 3.15
C ILE A 92 3.34 -5.02 2.77
N VAL A 93 4.24 -4.44 3.55
CA VAL A 93 4.76 -3.09 3.35
C VAL A 93 6.22 -3.20 2.95
N ASP A 94 6.53 -2.91 1.70
CA ASP A 94 7.89 -2.99 1.16
C ASP A 94 8.42 -1.57 0.91
N GLU A 95 9.30 -1.08 1.78
CA GLU A 95 9.95 0.25 1.73
C GLU A 95 9.00 1.43 1.37
N ALA A 96 7.71 1.15 1.22
CA ALA A 96 6.71 2.04 0.65
C ALA A 96 6.40 3.28 1.50
N LEU A 97 6.90 3.35 2.74
CA LEU A 97 6.70 4.51 3.62
C LEU A 97 7.69 5.66 3.35
N SER A 98 8.66 5.45 2.46
CA SER A 98 9.58 6.50 1.98
C SER A 98 8.97 7.32 0.83
N VAL A 99 7.68 7.15 0.55
CA VAL A 99 6.97 7.70 -0.60
C VAL A 99 6.32 9.03 -0.28
N GLY A 100 6.63 10.04 -1.10
CA GLY A 100 6.03 11.36 -0.97
C GLY A 100 6.84 12.30 -0.08
N ASP A 101 6.19 13.35 0.38
CA ASP A 101 6.75 14.31 1.34
C ASP A 101 6.52 13.83 2.80
N ALA A 102 7.13 14.54 3.75
CA ALA A 102 7.03 14.22 5.18
C ALA A 102 5.58 14.19 5.69
N SER A 103 4.71 15.05 5.16
CA SER A 103 3.31 15.12 5.54
C SER A 103 2.54 13.86 5.12
N PHE A 104 2.78 13.37 3.91
CA PHE A 104 2.17 12.14 3.43
C PHE A 104 2.71 10.90 4.18
N ALA A 105 4.01 10.88 4.47
CA ALA A 105 4.61 9.81 5.27
C ALA A 105 3.97 9.72 6.66
N GLU A 106 3.66 10.85 7.28
CA GLU A 106 2.93 10.87 8.56
C GLU A 106 1.50 10.32 8.43
N LYS A 107 0.74 10.73 7.41
CA LYS A 107 -0.58 10.13 7.10
C LYS A 107 -0.51 8.61 6.96
N CYS A 108 0.51 8.11 6.26
CA CYS A 108 0.75 6.68 6.10
C CYS A 108 1.00 6.00 7.45
N MET A 109 1.86 6.58 8.30
CA MET A 109 2.16 6.03 9.63
C MET A 109 0.94 6.01 10.54
N VAL A 110 0.10 7.05 10.51
CA VAL A 110 -1.17 7.07 11.26
C VAL A 110 -2.08 5.93 10.80
N ARG A 111 -2.22 5.72 9.49
CA ARG A 111 -3.04 4.63 8.93
C ARG A 111 -2.50 3.26 9.32
N MET A 112 -1.17 3.08 9.31
CA MET A 112 -0.52 1.83 9.72
C MET A 112 -0.76 1.53 11.20
N ARG A 113 -0.68 2.54 12.09
CA ARG A 113 -1.01 2.38 13.50
C ARG A 113 -2.47 1.96 13.71
N HIS A 114 -3.38 2.46 12.88
CA HIS A 114 -4.79 2.08 12.91
C HIS A 114 -4.97 0.59 12.56
N PHE A 115 -4.34 0.12 11.48
CA PHE A 115 -4.36 -1.31 11.13
C PHE A 115 -3.82 -2.20 12.26
N ARG A 116 -2.73 -1.78 12.91
CA ARG A 116 -2.19 -2.50 14.06
C ARG A 116 -3.18 -2.54 15.22
N ALA A 117 -3.86 -1.44 15.51
CA ALA A 117 -4.88 -1.36 16.56
C ALA A 117 -6.12 -2.23 16.25
N GLU A 118 -6.45 -2.43 14.98
CA GLU A 118 -7.51 -3.33 14.50
C GLU A 118 -7.08 -4.83 14.53
N GLY A 119 -5.85 -5.14 14.94
CA GLY A 119 -5.33 -6.50 15.01
C GLY A 119 -4.93 -7.10 13.67
N LYS A 120 -4.71 -6.27 12.64
CA LYS A 120 -4.22 -6.73 11.33
C LYS A 120 -2.79 -7.23 11.41
N THR A 121 -2.44 -8.22 10.60
CA THR A 121 -1.06 -8.70 10.46
C THR A 121 -0.30 -7.82 9.48
N ILE A 122 0.84 -7.27 9.91
CA ILE A 122 1.65 -6.38 9.07
C ILE A 122 3.05 -6.96 8.94
N PHE A 123 3.44 -7.29 7.70
CA PHE A 123 4.82 -7.62 7.34
C PHE A 123 5.50 -6.36 6.81
N PHE A 124 6.49 -5.89 7.55
CA PHE A 124 7.20 -4.66 7.23
C PHE A 124 8.61 -4.97 6.76
N VAL A 125 8.89 -4.74 5.47
CA VAL A 125 10.22 -4.89 4.89
C VAL A 125 10.88 -3.52 4.84
N THR A 126 11.98 -3.34 5.56
CA THR A 126 12.71 -2.07 5.62
C THR A 126 14.19 -2.31 5.93
N HIS A 127 15.02 -1.40 5.46
CA HIS A 127 16.43 -1.33 5.84
C HIS A 127 16.70 -0.24 6.91
N ALA A 128 15.66 0.45 7.41
CA ALA A 128 15.75 1.51 8.41
C ALA A 128 15.47 0.97 9.83
N PRO A 129 16.51 0.77 10.67
CA PRO A 129 16.37 0.15 12.00
C PRO A 129 15.38 0.90 12.92
N TRP A 130 15.34 2.22 12.83
CA TRP A 130 14.45 3.03 13.65
C TRP A 130 12.95 2.77 13.38
N GLN A 131 12.59 2.43 12.14
CA GLN A 131 11.22 2.07 11.78
C GLN A 131 10.84 0.73 12.42
N MET A 132 11.76 -0.26 12.38
CA MET A 132 11.53 -1.57 13.02
C MET A 132 11.30 -1.41 14.53
N LEU A 133 12.15 -0.65 15.22
CA LEU A 133 12.07 -0.46 16.67
C LEU A 133 10.78 0.25 17.11
N ASN A 134 10.27 1.18 16.30
CA ASN A 134 9.10 1.97 16.67
C ASN A 134 7.78 1.33 16.23
N PHE A 135 7.81 0.40 15.29
CA PHE A 135 6.58 -0.09 14.66
C PHE A 135 6.36 -1.60 14.81
N CYS A 136 7.43 -2.41 14.85
CA CYS A 136 7.33 -3.87 14.83
C CYS A 136 7.37 -4.46 16.24
N ASP A 137 6.54 -5.50 16.46
CA ASP A 137 6.56 -6.29 17.71
C ASP A 137 7.65 -7.38 17.64
N ARG A 138 7.99 -7.83 16.43
CA ARG A 138 9.00 -8.87 16.16
C ARG A 138 9.82 -8.47 14.93
N VAL A 139 11.10 -8.83 14.92
CA VAL A 139 12.02 -8.57 13.82
C VAL A 139 12.64 -9.88 13.36
N LEU A 140 12.62 -10.11 12.05
CA LEU A 140 13.36 -11.18 11.40
C LEU A 140 14.55 -10.57 10.66
N TRP A 141 15.77 -10.95 11.04
CA TRP A 141 16.97 -10.51 10.37
C TRP A 141 17.39 -11.53 9.32
N ALA A 142 17.20 -11.20 8.05
CA ALA A 142 17.65 -12.04 6.93
C ALA A 142 19.08 -11.66 6.50
N MET A 143 20.00 -12.58 6.60
CA MET A 143 21.38 -12.41 6.11
C MET A 143 21.53 -13.16 4.78
N THR A 144 21.86 -12.44 3.71
CA THR A 144 22.28 -13.07 2.46
C THR A 144 23.68 -13.65 2.66
N ARG A 145 23.84 -14.96 2.61
CA ARG A 145 25.19 -15.54 2.47
C ARG A 145 25.74 -15.08 1.13
N ARG A 146 26.77 -14.23 1.14
CA ARG A 146 27.61 -14.07 -0.03
C ARG A 146 28.34 -15.42 -0.20
N ASN A 147 28.03 -16.13 -1.29
CA ASN A 147 28.87 -17.24 -1.71
C ASN A 147 30.25 -16.65 -2.00
N ALA A 148 31.24 -17.05 -1.21
CA ALA A 148 32.64 -16.78 -1.45
C ALA A 148 33.16 -17.72 -2.57
#